data_2ddd5d82e324df6fa487567235c1ab47
#
_entry.id   2ddd5d82e324df6fa487567235c1ab47
#
_cell.length_a   1.000
_cell.length_b   1.000
_cell.length_c   1.000
_cell.angle_alpha   90.00
_cell.angle_beta   90.00
_cell.angle_gamma   90.00
#
_symmetry.space_group_name_H-M   'P 1'
#
loop_
_entity.id
_entity.type
_entity.pdbx_description
1 polymer ?
#
loop_
_entity_poly.entity_id
_entity_poly.type
_entity_poly.pdbx_seq_one_letter_code
_entity_poly.pdbx_strand_id
1 'polypeptide(L)'
;MTLVTCALGPDSAGTLLTRLLGRGRQSIDAAIYEVGPSYRWALVRAAERGLDVRLVVDAHRSDGNAATARELSAAGAECRIAGVGTAAAHGKLLIIDSTVAVGTGNLIWRDAPRDRHLRLPPAGTPLAGTREWWVTATGSSRLDRAAADAFSAHWRTATAPPDAWASAPRLAAPAIGVPMPQVPPRVLCTTSRRVGLVVGGAAVREALAAMATAARRRLLGTVPYVRPESAPVRDLIERMTRASSRGVACALLLGGVPDPSNVEHLVSLPFAVRRMDPSRSTSGHAKGLVADGAVLISSANWSAMGLSGNWEVALRVEHAGAAAYYAAAWRRDWETAIPIEV
;
A
#
# COMPACT_ATOMS: atom_id res chain seq x y z
N MET A 1 11.10 -21.31 4.09
CA MET A 1 9.74 -20.82 3.77
C MET A 1 9.59 -19.45 4.37
N THR A 2 8.97 -18.52 3.65
CA THR A 2 8.71 -17.15 4.10
C THR A 2 7.35 -17.10 4.79
N LEU A 3 7.30 -16.66 6.03
CA LEU A 3 6.05 -16.36 6.72
C LEU A 3 5.43 -15.10 6.10
N VAL A 4 4.19 -15.20 5.64
CA VAL A 4 3.45 -14.10 5.02
C VAL A 4 2.25 -13.76 5.89
N THR A 5 2.07 -12.48 6.21
CA THR A 5 0.88 -12.00 6.91
C THR A 5 0.15 -10.98 6.04
N CYS A 6 -1.11 -11.25 5.73
CA CYS A 6 -1.99 -10.40 4.94
C CYS A 6 -2.93 -9.62 5.85
N ALA A 7 -3.11 -8.33 5.62
CA ALA A 7 -3.98 -7.47 6.39
C ALA A 7 -4.71 -6.45 5.50
N LEU A 8 -5.82 -5.93 5.98
CA LEU A 8 -6.65 -4.95 5.28
C LEU A 8 -6.79 -3.67 6.10
N GLY A 9 -6.70 -2.53 5.48
CA GLY A 9 -7.20 -1.27 6.01
C GLY A 9 -8.69 -1.12 5.67
N PRO A 10 -9.49 -0.57 6.57
CA PRO A 10 -9.16 -0.16 7.94
C PRO A 10 -9.20 -1.29 8.97
N ASP A 11 -9.49 -2.53 8.59
CA ASP A 11 -9.92 -3.63 9.46
C ASP A 11 -8.82 -4.12 10.43
N SER A 12 -7.59 -4.29 9.94
CA SER A 12 -6.52 -4.95 10.71
C SER A 12 -5.12 -4.40 10.43
N ALA A 13 -4.93 -3.65 9.34
CA ALA A 13 -3.61 -3.17 8.94
C ALA A 13 -2.98 -2.26 9.99
N GLY A 14 -3.75 -1.33 10.57
CA GLY A 14 -3.26 -0.44 11.61
C GLY A 14 -2.75 -1.17 12.84
N THR A 15 -3.47 -2.19 13.30
CA THR A 15 -3.04 -3.03 14.42
C THR A 15 -1.79 -3.83 14.10
N LEU A 16 -1.71 -4.41 12.88
CA LEU A 16 -0.52 -5.14 12.43
C LEU A 16 0.70 -4.22 12.42
N LEU A 17 0.60 -3.08 11.76
CA LEU A 17 1.71 -2.12 11.62
C LEU A 17 2.16 -1.56 12.97
N THR A 18 1.23 -1.19 13.83
CA THR A 18 1.56 -0.70 15.19
C THR A 18 2.29 -1.76 16.01
N ARG A 19 1.87 -3.03 15.92
CA ARG A 19 2.55 -4.13 16.61
C ARG A 19 3.95 -4.37 16.07
N LEU A 20 4.14 -4.29 14.76
CA LEU A 20 5.46 -4.44 14.14
C LEU A 20 6.41 -3.34 14.60
N LEU A 21 5.99 -2.08 14.50
CA LEU A 21 6.77 -0.93 14.96
C LEU A 21 7.09 -0.99 16.46
N GLY A 22 6.12 -1.42 17.27
CA GLY A 22 6.31 -1.58 18.72
C GLY A 22 7.21 -2.75 19.13
N ARG A 23 7.36 -3.76 18.28
CA ARG A 23 8.16 -4.96 18.55
C ARG A 23 9.54 -4.95 17.91
N GLY A 24 9.84 -3.99 17.04
CA GLY A 24 11.17 -3.81 16.47
C GLY A 24 12.24 -3.72 17.56
N ARG A 25 13.39 -4.37 17.35
CA ARG A 25 14.45 -4.52 18.33
C ARG A 25 15.79 -3.92 17.89
N GLN A 26 16.05 -3.84 16.60
CA GLN A 26 17.33 -3.40 16.04
C GLN A 26 17.16 -2.18 15.16
N SER A 27 16.36 -2.30 14.09
CA SER A 27 16.25 -1.25 13.08
C SER A 27 14.85 -1.14 12.47
N ILE A 28 14.56 0.07 11.99
CA ILE A 28 13.40 0.36 11.16
C ILE A 28 13.87 1.21 9.99
N ASP A 29 13.80 0.65 8.79
CA ASP A 29 13.93 1.38 7.53
C ASP A 29 12.54 1.60 6.93
N ALA A 30 12.17 2.85 6.71
CA ALA A 30 10.87 3.20 6.16
C ALA A 30 11.00 4.12 4.95
N ALA A 31 10.37 3.76 3.83
CA ALA A 31 10.19 4.63 2.68
C ALA A 31 8.70 4.78 2.42
N ILE A 32 8.14 5.91 2.84
CA ILE A 32 6.69 6.14 2.92
C ILE A 32 6.38 7.53 2.38
N TYR A 33 5.41 7.62 1.46
CA TYR A 33 4.99 8.88 0.86
C TYR A 33 4.54 9.92 1.90
N GLU A 34 3.78 9.50 2.93
CA GLU A 34 3.28 10.36 4.00
C GLU A 34 3.20 9.63 5.33
N VAL A 35 3.68 10.28 6.40
CA VAL A 35 3.63 9.76 7.77
C VAL A 35 2.87 10.73 8.67
N GLY A 36 1.71 10.31 9.15
CA GLY A 36 0.87 11.10 10.05
C GLY A 36 1.23 10.95 11.53
N PRO A 37 0.59 11.76 12.40
CA PRO A 37 0.95 11.89 13.81
C PRO A 37 1.03 10.58 14.59
N SER A 38 0.08 9.67 14.41
CA SER A 38 0.03 8.41 15.15
C SER A 38 1.21 7.48 14.85
N TYR A 39 1.63 7.42 13.59
CA TYR A 39 2.74 6.58 13.16
C TYR A 39 4.08 7.27 13.39
N ARG A 40 4.15 8.59 13.21
CA ARG A 40 5.31 9.39 13.60
C ARG A 40 5.67 9.13 15.05
N TRP A 41 4.69 9.20 15.96
CA TRP A 41 4.92 8.91 17.38
C TRP A 41 5.46 7.49 17.59
N ALA A 42 4.95 6.48 16.87
CA ALA A 42 5.46 5.11 16.97
C ALA A 42 6.93 4.99 16.53
N LEU A 43 7.32 5.72 15.48
CA LEU A 43 8.70 5.78 15.00
C LEU A 43 9.61 6.54 15.98
N VAL A 44 9.16 7.68 16.52
CA VAL A 44 9.87 8.42 17.57
C VAL A 44 10.13 7.52 18.78
N ARG A 45 9.10 6.82 19.25
CA ARG A 45 9.25 5.87 20.39
C ARG A 45 10.18 4.71 20.07
N ALA A 46 10.30 4.31 18.83
CA ALA A 46 11.28 3.30 18.43
C ALA A 46 12.71 3.86 18.53
N ALA A 47 12.95 5.07 18.04
CA ALA A 47 14.25 5.74 18.16
C ALA A 47 14.63 6.00 19.63
N GLU A 48 13.69 6.46 20.47
CA GLU A 48 13.91 6.64 21.92
C GLU A 48 14.23 5.34 22.65
N ARG A 49 13.81 4.18 22.12
CA ARG A 49 14.22 2.86 22.63
C ARG A 49 15.61 2.44 22.17
N GLY A 50 16.28 3.23 21.34
CA GLY A 50 17.63 2.95 20.83
C GLY A 50 17.66 2.15 19.52
N LEU A 51 16.55 2.03 18.79
CA LEU A 51 16.57 1.42 17.47
C LEU A 51 17.23 2.37 16.46
N ASP A 52 17.94 1.81 15.49
CA ASP A 52 18.35 2.54 14.29
C ASP A 52 17.11 2.79 13.41
N VAL A 53 16.66 4.05 13.35
CA VAL A 53 15.45 4.43 12.59
C VAL A 53 15.85 5.36 11.45
N ARG A 54 15.62 4.91 10.22
CA ARG A 54 15.83 5.69 9.02
C ARG A 54 14.52 5.83 8.24
N LEU A 55 14.15 7.06 7.89
CA LEU A 55 12.91 7.38 7.19
C LEU A 55 13.18 8.19 5.92
N VAL A 56 12.66 7.73 4.79
CA VAL A 56 12.50 8.53 3.57
C VAL A 56 11.03 8.90 3.40
N VAL A 57 10.74 10.20 3.28
CA VAL A 57 9.39 10.72 3.01
C VAL A 57 9.38 11.52 1.70
N ASP A 58 8.20 11.74 1.15
CA ASP A 58 8.06 12.50 -0.10
C ASP A 58 8.02 14.00 0.14
N ALA A 59 8.69 14.77 -0.74
CA ALA A 59 8.76 16.22 -0.68
C ALA A 59 7.42 16.92 -1.00
N HIS A 60 6.53 16.27 -1.79
CA HIS A 60 5.23 16.83 -2.15
C HIS A 60 4.23 16.84 -0.98
N ARG A 61 4.56 16.21 0.15
CA ARG A 61 3.78 16.20 1.39
C ARG A 61 4.46 16.97 2.52
N SER A 62 4.99 18.13 2.19
CA SER A 62 5.81 18.94 3.10
C SER A 62 5.14 19.23 4.44
N ASP A 63 3.85 19.59 4.48
CA ASP A 63 3.16 20.00 5.72
C ASP A 63 3.16 18.91 6.81
N GLY A 64 2.83 17.68 6.45
CA GLY A 64 2.84 16.54 7.38
C GLY A 64 4.23 15.97 7.62
N ASN A 65 5.02 15.87 6.56
CA ASN A 65 6.33 15.25 6.60
C ASN A 65 7.39 16.13 7.27
N ALA A 66 7.28 17.46 7.22
CA ALA A 66 8.19 18.38 7.91
C ALA A 66 8.17 18.18 9.44
N ALA A 67 6.97 18.11 10.03
CA ALA A 67 6.85 17.83 11.46
C ALA A 67 7.38 16.45 11.82
N THR A 68 7.18 15.45 10.93
CA THR A 68 7.69 14.08 11.11
C THR A 68 9.22 14.07 11.09
N ALA A 69 9.85 14.69 10.11
CA ALA A 69 11.30 14.75 9.98
C ALA A 69 11.94 15.42 11.21
N ARG A 70 11.39 16.56 11.65
CA ARG A 70 11.90 17.27 12.82
C ARG A 70 11.81 16.45 14.11
N GLU A 71 10.66 15.84 14.38
CA GLU A 71 10.45 15.08 15.62
C GLU A 71 11.31 13.80 15.64
N LEU A 72 11.48 13.14 14.49
CA LEU A 72 12.37 11.98 14.36
C LEU A 72 13.83 12.38 14.58
N SER A 73 14.31 13.47 13.96
CA SER A 73 15.67 13.95 14.16
C SER A 73 15.93 14.32 15.63
N ALA A 74 14.96 14.95 16.30
CA ALA A 74 15.06 15.25 17.74
C ALA A 74 15.12 13.99 18.62
N ALA A 75 14.60 12.87 18.16
CA ALA A 75 14.67 11.56 18.84
C ALA A 75 15.90 10.73 18.44
N GLY A 76 16.83 11.29 17.65
CA GLY A 76 18.05 10.59 17.20
C GLY A 76 17.87 9.69 15.97
N ALA A 77 16.72 9.76 15.29
CA ALA A 77 16.51 9.06 14.02
C ALA A 77 16.99 9.88 12.83
N GLU A 78 17.29 9.21 11.71
CA GLU A 78 17.64 9.87 10.48
C GLU A 78 16.41 10.00 9.56
N CYS A 79 16.18 11.21 9.03
CA CYS A 79 15.12 11.45 8.06
C CYS A 79 15.70 12.10 6.81
N ARG A 80 15.26 11.61 5.64
CA ARG A 80 15.57 12.18 4.32
C ARG A 80 14.31 12.42 3.52
N ILE A 81 14.40 13.29 2.53
CA ILE A 81 13.32 13.58 1.59
C ILE A 81 13.67 13.11 0.19
N ALA A 82 12.70 12.59 -0.52
CA ALA A 82 12.79 12.21 -1.92
C ALA A 82 11.62 12.78 -2.71
N GLY A 83 11.55 12.50 -4.02
CA GLY A 83 10.47 13.01 -4.86
C GLY A 83 10.62 14.50 -5.19
N VAL A 84 11.84 15.01 -5.16
CA VAL A 84 12.12 16.39 -5.61
C VAL A 84 11.99 16.44 -7.13
N GLY A 85 11.18 17.37 -7.63
CA GLY A 85 10.84 17.47 -9.04
C GLY A 85 9.50 16.80 -9.38
N THR A 86 9.41 16.12 -10.53
CA THR A 86 8.13 15.58 -11.04
C THR A 86 7.82 14.15 -10.59
N ALA A 87 8.82 13.37 -10.23
CA ALA A 87 8.65 11.97 -9.80
C ALA A 87 8.43 11.88 -8.29
N ALA A 88 7.36 11.24 -7.87
CA ALA A 88 7.07 11.04 -6.45
C ALA A 88 7.79 9.81 -5.88
N ALA A 89 8.22 9.92 -4.62
CA ALA A 89 8.64 8.80 -3.78
C ALA A 89 7.39 8.13 -3.19
N HIS A 90 6.59 7.49 -4.05
CA HIS A 90 5.24 7.06 -3.71
C HIS A 90 5.19 5.63 -3.12
N GLY A 91 6.33 4.99 -2.90
CA GLY A 91 6.43 3.68 -2.26
C GLY A 91 5.87 3.65 -0.83
N LYS A 92 5.46 2.47 -0.38
CA LYS A 92 5.05 2.19 0.99
C LYS A 92 5.76 0.90 1.44
N LEU A 93 7.03 1.09 1.83
CA LEU A 93 7.94 0.03 2.26
C LEU A 93 8.34 0.27 3.72
N LEU A 94 8.23 -0.78 4.54
CA LEU A 94 8.82 -0.85 5.87
C LEU A 94 9.69 -2.09 5.96
N ILE A 95 10.86 -1.94 6.53
CA ILE A 95 11.73 -3.03 6.90
C ILE A 95 11.95 -2.90 8.41
N ILE A 96 11.45 -3.84 9.18
CA ILE A 96 11.55 -3.82 10.65
C ILE A 96 12.30 -5.09 11.05
N ASP A 97 13.54 -4.92 11.49
CA ASP A 97 14.49 -6.02 11.66
C ASP A 97 14.58 -6.88 10.37
N SER A 98 14.06 -8.11 10.38
CA SER A 98 13.98 -9.01 9.22
C SER A 98 12.56 -9.16 8.65
N THR A 99 11.67 -8.21 8.92
CA THR A 99 10.30 -8.23 8.41
C THR A 99 10.14 -7.14 7.37
N VAL A 100 9.81 -7.53 6.14
CA VAL A 100 9.48 -6.63 5.04
C VAL A 100 7.95 -6.44 5.00
N ALA A 101 7.48 -5.21 5.04
CA ALA A 101 6.08 -4.86 4.88
C ALA A 101 5.89 -3.93 3.68
N VAL A 102 4.92 -4.26 2.83
CA VAL A 102 4.51 -3.44 1.69
C VAL A 102 3.01 -3.19 1.76
N GLY A 103 2.62 -1.97 1.49
CA GLY A 103 1.22 -1.57 1.51
C GLY A 103 0.80 -0.69 0.35
N THR A 104 -0.49 -0.48 0.26
CA THR A 104 -1.11 0.41 -0.71
C THR A 104 -1.37 1.80 -0.14
N GLY A 105 -1.49 1.91 1.18
CA GLY A 105 -1.75 3.14 1.94
C GLY A 105 -0.54 3.71 2.64
N ASN A 106 -0.66 4.96 3.09
CA ASN A 106 0.35 5.66 3.86
C ASN A 106 0.33 5.26 5.34
N LEU A 107 1.32 5.68 6.09
CA LEU A 107 1.32 5.58 7.54
C LEU A 107 0.53 6.75 8.17
N ILE A 108 -0.74 6.86 7.83
CA ILE A 108 -1.66 7.85 8.39
C ILE A 108 -2.87 7.15 9.01
N TRP A 109 -3.54 7.85 9.94
CA TRP A 109 -4.67 7.26 10.67
C TRP A 109 -5.80 6.80 9.73
N ARG A 110 -6.08 7.56 8.69
CA ARG A 110 -7.16 7.23 7.74
C ARG A 110 -6.88 5.94 6.94
N ASP A 111 -5.63 5.73 6.51
CA ASP A 111 -5.24 4.59 5.67
C ASP A 111 -5.03 3.31 6.50
N ALA A 112 -4.56 3.46 7.73
CA ALA A 112 -4.35 2.35 8.65
C ALA A 112 -4.69 2.79 10.09
N PRO A 113 -5.99 2.90 10.42
CA PRO A 113 -6.42 3.35 11.74
C PRO A 113 -5.98 2.36 12.82
N ARG A 114 -5.48 2.92 13.92
CA ARG A 114 -5.09 2.14 15.09
C ARG A 114 -6.35 1.80 15.87
N ASP A 115 -6.77 0.61 15.77
CA ASP A 115 -7.45 -0.27 16.69
C ASP A 115 -8.86 -0.04 17.25
N ARG A 116 -9.71 0.75 16.79
CA ARG A 116 -11.05 0.74 17.40
C ARG A 116 -11.98 -0.36 16.87
N HIS A 117 -11.64 -0.99 15.75
CA HIS A 117 -12.56 -1.92 15.09
C HIS A 117 -11.86 -3.18 14.59
N LEU A 118 -11.42 -4.00 15.54
CA LEU A 118 -10.91 -5.35 15.28
C LEU A 118 -12.00 -6.31 14.72
N ARG A 119 -13.24 -5.87 14.68
CA ARG A 119 -14.34 -6.60 14.04
C ARG A 119 -14.58 -5.97 12.67
N LEU A 120 -14.66 -6.80 11.66
CA LEU A 120 -15.27 -6.37 10.41
C LEU A 120 -16.65 -5.82 10.75
N PRO A 121 -16.98 -4.59 10.34
CA PRO A 121 -18.32 -4.09 10.52
C PRO A 121 -19.30 -5.06 9.83
N PRO A 122 -20.54 -5.18 10.32
CA PRO A 122 -21.57 -5.92 9.63
C PRO A 122 -21.67 -5.50 8.17
N ALA A 123 -22.10 -6.41 7.29
CA ALA A 123 -22.35 -6.05 5.90
C ALA A 123 -23.27 -4.82 5.84
N GLY A 124 -22.87 -3.82 5.06
CA GLY A 124 -23.61 -2.57 4.94
C GLY A 124 -23.19 -1.43 5.88
N THR A 125 -22.31 -1.67 6.86
CA THR A 125 -21.78 -0.61 7.71
C THR A 125 -20.64 0.12 6.98
N PRO A 126 -20.61 1.47 6.97
CA PRO A 126 -19.51 2.24 6.41
C PRO A 126 -18.16 1.91 7.05
N LEU A 127 -17.13 1.78 6.24
CA LEU A 127 -15.76 1.58 6.73
C LEU A 127 -15.23 2.88 7.32
N ALA A 128 -14.79 2.83 8.58
CA ALA A 128 -14.15 3.96 9.24
C ALA A 128 -12.68 4.10 8.82
N GLY A 129 -12.43 4.53 7.60
CA GLY A 129 -11.10 4.68 7.02
C GLY A 129 -11.05 4.27 5.56
N THR A 130 -9.85 4.25 5.02
CA THR A 130 -9.60 3.93 3.62
C THR A 130 -9.42 2.44 3.43
N ARG A 131 -10.02 1.87 2.38
CA ARG A 131 -9.73 0.49 1.99
C ARG A 131 -8.31 0.40 1.45
N GLU A 132 -7.48 -0.34 2.18
CA GLU A 132 -6.07 -0.58 1.85
C GLU A 132 -5.72 -2.05 1.98
N TRP A 133 -4.70 -2.48 1.24
CA TRP A 133 -4.10 -3.80 1.36
C TRP A 133 -2.69 -3.68 1.91
N TRP A 134 -2.35 -4.53 2.88
CA TRP A 134 -1.02 -4.63 3.46
C TRP A 134 -0.59 -6.08 3.53
N VAL A 135 0.69 -6.31 3.28
CA VAL A 135 1.31 -7.63 3.39
C VAL A 135 2.66 -7.51 4.04
N THR A 136 2.97 -8.45 4.92
CA THR A 136 4.31 -8.59 5.50
C THR A 136 4.90 -9.94 5.17
N ALA A 137 6.22 -10.01 5.09
CA ALA A 137 6.96 -11.23 4.82
C ALA A 137 8.21 -11.29 5.69
N THR A 138 8.45 -12.45 6.34
CA THR A 138 9.56 -12.66 7.29
C THR A 138 10.22 -14.01 7.02
N GLY A 139 11.51 -14.12 7.29
CA GLY A 139 12.25 -15.38 7.21
C GLY A 139 12.75 -15.74 5.80
N SER A 140 13.03 -14.73 4.97
CA SER A 140 13.64 -14.91 3.66
C SER A 140 14.83 -13.98 3.48
N SER A 141 16.04 -14.51 3.66
CA SER A 141 17.28 -13.74 3.49
C SER A 141 17.42 -13.11 2.09
N ARG A 142 16.82 -13.73 1.06
CA ARG A 142 16.77 -13.15 -0.29
C ARG A 142 15.88 -11.91 -0.33
N LEU A 143 14.69 -11.98 0.30
CA LEU A 143 13.76 -10.85 0.34
C LEU A 143 14.33 -9.73 1.21
N ASP A 144 14.92 -10.08 2.36
CA ASP A 144 15.53 -9.13 3.28
C ASP A 144 16.63 -8.33 2.58
N ARG A 145 17.54 -9.00 1.85
CA ARG A 145 18.56 -8.33 1.04
C ARG A 145 17.95 -7.46 -0.04
N ALA A 146 16.98 -7.96 -0.81
CA ALA A 146 16.35 -7.18 -1.87
C ALA A 146 15.67 -5.91 -1.33
N ALA A 147 15.04 -5.99 -0.16
CA ALA A 147 14.41 -4.84 0.49
C ALA A 147 15.45 -3.85 1.02
N ALA A 148 16.51 -4.33 1.66
CA ALA A 148 17.62 -3.51 2.14
C ALA A 148 18.35 -2.80 1.00
N ASP A 149 18.60 -3.48 -0.12
CA ASP A 149 19.22 -2.93 -1.32
C ASP A 149 18.33 -1.84 -1.94
N ALA A 150 17.02 -2.11 -2.06
CA ALA A 150 16.06 -1.16 -2.58
C ALA A 150 15.94 0.10 -1.71
N PHE A 151 15.85 -0.07 -0.39
CA PHE A 151 15.84 1.04 0.56
C PHE A 151 17.15 1.83 0.48
N SER A 152 18.30 1.15 0.53
CA SER A 152 19.62 1.78 0.49
C SER A 152 19.86 2.56 -0.80
N ALA A 153 19.38 2.05 -1.94
CA ALA A 153 19.45 2.76 -3.22
C ALA A 153 18.59 4.04 -3.16
N HIS A 154 17.37 3.95 -2.65
CA HIS A 154 16.48 5.09 -2.49
C HIS A 154 17.02 6.11 -1.47
N TRP A 155 17.57 5.63 -0.36
CA TRP A 155 18.23 6.45 0.66
C TRP A 155 19.37 7.29 0.11
N ARG A 156 20.21 6.73 -0.75
CA ARG A 156 21.36 7.45 -1.35
C ARG A 156 20.93 8.57 -2.28
N THR A 157 19.77 8.47 -2.92
CA THR A 157 19.23 9.51 -3.80
C THR A 157 18.39 10.56 -3.07
N ALA A 158 17.99 10.27 -1.85
CA ALA A 158 17.24 11.18 -1.00
C ALA A 158 18.18 12.20 -0.34
N THR A 159 17.67 13.41 -0.10
CA THR A 159 18.43 14.54 0.46
C THR A 159 18.03 14.80 1.91
N ALA A 160 18.84 15.53 2.64
CA ALA A 160 18.47 16.05 3.96
C ALA A 160 17.21 16.93 3.86
N PRO A 161 16.36 16.95 4.90
CA PRO A 161 15.24 17.88 4.95
C PRO A 161 15.73 19.34 4.86
N PRO A 162 14.97 20.24 4.17
CA PRO A 162 15.31 21.65 4.12
C PRO A 162 15.33 22.28 5.52
N ASP A 163 16.17 23.30 5.73
CA ASP A 163 16.24 24.04 7.01
C ASP A 163 14.89 24.59 7.43
N ALA A 164 14.03 25.00 6.48
CA ALA A 164 12.66 25.42 6.76
C ALA A 164 11.82 24.37 7.52
N TRP A 165 12.14 23.09 7.37
CA TRP A 165 11.45 22.02 8.09
C TRP A 165 11.85 21.94 9.57
N ALA A 166 13.01 22.46 9.94
CA ALA A 166 13.42 22.55 11.34
C ALA A 166 12.50 23.46 12.16
N SER A 167 11.87 24.46 11.52
CA SER A 167 10.93 25.40 12.13
C SER A 167 9.48 24.94 12.10
N ALA A 168 9.17 23.76 11.55
CA ALA A 168 7.81 23.25 11.48
C ALA A 168 7.16 23.17 12.89
N PRO A 169 5.88 23.54 13.06
CA PRO A 169 5.24 23.53 14.37
C PRO A 169 5.24 22.12 14.98
N ARG A 170 5.44 22.03 16.29
CA ARG A 170 5.24 20.77 17.00
C ARG A 170 3.77 20.42 16.93
N LEU A 171 3.45 19.32 16.30
CA LEU A 171 2.09 18.80 16.35
C LEU A 171 1.88 18.15 17.73
N ALA A 172 0.70 18.38 18.33
CA ALA A 172 0.35 17.75 19.59
C ALA A 172 0.54 16.23 19.47
N ALA A 173 1.13 15.63 20.51
CA ALA A 173 1.17 14.18 20.60
C ALA A 173 -0.26 13.65 20.47
N PRO A 174 -0.50 12.58 19.70
CA PRO A 174 -1.82 11.97 19.68
C PRO A 174 -2.18 11.60 21.12
N ALA A 175 -3.45 11.75 21.50
CA ALA A 175 -3.92 11.36 22.83
C ALA A 175 -3.45 9.92 23.10
N ILE A 176 -2.44 9.80 23.94
CA ILE A 176 -1.76 8.54 24.22
C ILE A 176 -2.61 7.85 25.25
N GLY A 177 -3.07 6.69 24.99
CA GLY A 177 -3.82 5.91 25.95
C GLY A 177 -4.75 4.90 25.32
N VAL A 178 -4.61 4.68 24.01
CA VAL A 178 -5.28 3.53 23.42
C VAL A 178 -4.39 2.31 23.73
N PRO A 179 -4.80 1.45 24.68
CA PRO A 179 -4.07 0.23 24.96
C PRO A 179 -3.89 -0.56 23.67
N MET A 180 -2.72 -1.16 23.46
CA MET A 180 -2.54 -2.13 22.37
C MET A 180 -3.69 -3.14 22.45
N PRO A 181 -4.45 -3.37 21.36
CA PRO A 181 -5.57 -4.28 21.43
C PRO A 181 -5.09 -5.66 21.84
N GLN A 182 -5.74 -6.21 22.85
CA GLN A 182 -5.43 -7.56 23.33
C GLN A 182 -5.91 -8.63 22.35
N VAL A 183 -6.92 -8.30 21.53
CA VAL A 183 -7.45 -9.19 20.50
C VAL A 183 -6.51 -9.19 19.29
N PRO A 184 -6.06 -10.35 18.79
CA PRO A 184 -5.23 -10.42 17.60
C PRO A 184 -6.00 -9.86 16.40
N PRO A 185 -5.32 -9.11 15.50
CA PRO A 185 -5.94 -8.58 14.30
C PRO A 185 -6.46 -9.73 13.42
N ARG A 186 -7.54 -9.50 12.69
CA ARG A 186 -8.01 -10.44 11.65
C ARG A 186 -7.07 -10.39 10.46
N VAL A 187 -6.01 -11.16 10.54
CA VAL A 187 -5.00 -11.32 9.51
C VAL A 187 -4.94 -12.78 9.06
N LEU A 188 -4.57 -12.99 7.82
CA LEU A 188 -4.15 -14.30 7.36
C LEU A 188 -2.64 -14.44 7.57
N CYS A 189 -2.22 -15.44 8.35
CA CYS A 189 -0.83 -15.87 8.42
C CYS A 189 -0.66 -17.16 7.64
N THR A 190 0.31 -17.21 6.72
CA THR A 190 0.60 -18.38 5.89
C THR A 190 2.09 -18.42 5.55
N THR A 191 2.56 -19.48 4.91
CA THR A 191 3.93 -19.59 4.43
C THR A 191 3.97 -19.76 2.93
N SER A 192 4.89 -19.06 2.25
CA SER A 192 5.11 -19.19 0.82
C SER A 192 6.61 -19.35 0.50
N ARG A 193 6.91 -20.08 -0.56
CA ARG A 193 8.27 -20.15 -1.14
C ARG A 193 8.49 -19.09 -2.22
N ARG A 194 7.42 -18.50 -2.74
CA ARG A 194 7.43 -17.56 -3.88
C ARG A 194 6.89 -16.21 -3.45
N VAL A 195 7.76 -15.46 -2.80
CA VAL A 195 7.53 -14.06 -2.44
C VAL A 195 8.63 -13.24 -3.10
N GLY A 196 8.25 -12.19 -3.81
CA GLY A 196 9.17 -11.31 -4.52
C GLY A 196 8.83 -9.84 -4.32
N LEU A 197 9.85 -9.03 -4.01
CA LEU A 197 9.76 -7.58 -4.01
C LEU A 197 9.95 -7.06 -5.44
N VAL A 198 9.15 -6.09 -5.82
CA VAL A 198 9.21 -5.37 -7.09
C VAL A 198 9.38 -3.89 -6.78
N VAL A 199 10.36 -3.24 -7.41
CA VAL A 199 10.73 -1.84 -7.11
C VAL A 199 10.77 -1.02 -8.40
N GLY A 200 10.14 0.15 -8.35
CA GLY A 200 9.99 1.07 -9.48
C GLY A 200 8.71 0.87 -10.28
N GLY A 201 8.10 1.98 -10.70
CA GLY A 201 6.81 1.97 -11.42
C GLY A 201 6.82 1.10 -12.68
N ALA A 202 7.89 1.15 -13.46
CA ALA A 202 8.05 0.32 -14.66
C ALA A 202 8.07 -1.19 -14.33
N ALA A 203 8.80 -1.59 -13.29
CA ALA A 203 8.85 -2.99 -12.88
C ALA A 203 7.51 -3.46 -12.29
N VAL A 204 6.79 -2.59 -11.58
CA VAL A 204 5.42 -2.89 -11.12
C VAL A 204 4.48 -3.09 -12.31
N ARG A 205 4.55 -2.26 -13.35
CA ARG A 205 3.80 -2.44 -14.60
C ARG A 205 4.08 -3.80 -15.23
N GLU A 206 5.35 -4.18 -15.35
CA GLU A 206 5.75 -5.46 -15.93
C GLU A 206 5.20 -6.64 -15.11
N ALA A 207 5.24 -6.55 -13.78
CA ALA A 207 4.69 -7.57 -12.90
C ALA A 207 3.16 -7.70 -13.06
N LEU A 208 2.43 -6.58 -13.12
CA LEU A 208 0.99 -6.55 -13.38
C LEU A 208 0.67 -7.16 -14.76
N ALA A 209 1.40 -6.75 -15.79
CA ALA A 209 1.25 -7.24 -17.16
C ALA A 209 1.50 -8.76 -17.26
N ALA A 210 2.55 -9.25 -16.62
CA ALA A 210 2.86 -10.69 -16.57
C ALA A 210 1.73 -11.47 -15.87
N MET A 211 1.19 -10.97 -14.76
CA MET A 211 0.08 -11.60 -14.06
C MET A 211 -1.19 -11.61 -14.91
N ALA A 212 -1.52 -10.52 -15.59
CA ALA A 212 -2.68 -10.44 -16.48
C ALA A 212 -2.56 -11.41 -17.67
N THR A 213 -1.36 -11.52 -18.24
CA THR A 213 -1.09 -12.46 -19.36
C THR A 213 -1.17 -13.92 -18.91
N ALA A 214 -0.67 -14.23 -17.71
CA ALA A 214 -0.62 -15.61 -17.20
C ALA A 214 -1.93 -16.12 -16.61
N ALA A 215 -2.87 -15.24 -16.29
CA ALA A 215 -4.16 -15.60 -15.66
C ALA A 215 -4.94 -16.60 -16.53
N ARG A 216 -5.56 -17.60 -15.88
CA ARG A 216 -6.32 -18.70 -16.49
C ARG A 216 -7.76 -18.79 -16.05
N ARG A 217 -8.10 -18.34 -14.84
CA ARG A 217 -9.43 -18.48 -14.24
C ARG A 217 -10.02 -17.14 -13.83
N ARG A 218 -9.26 -16.30 -13.13
CA ARG A 218 -9.74 -15.01 -12.62
C ARG A 218 -8.63 -13.97 -12.59
N LEU A 219 -9.04 -12.71 -12.79
CA LEU A 219 -8.20 -11.53 -12.71
C LEU A 219 -8.99 -10.39 -12.07
N LEU A 220 -8.73 -10.11 -10.80
CA LEU A 220 -9.47 -9.13 -10.00
C LEU A 220 -8.55 -7.97 -9.65
N GLY A 221 -8.80 -6.80 -10.25
CA GLY A 221 -8.06 -5.57 -10.00
C GLY A 221 -8.77 -4.66 -9.02
N THR A 222 -8.01 -3.95 -8.19
CA THR A 222 -8.50 -2.80 -7.42
C THR A 222 -7.49 -1.68 -7.50
N VAL A 223 -7.98 -0.45 -7.68
CA VAL A 223 -7.16 0.75 -7.80
C VAL A 223 -8.01 1.99 -7.47
N PRO A 224 -7.46 3.06 -6.88
CA PRO A 224 -8.23 4.26 -6.56
C PRO A 224 -8.87 4.89 -7.80
N TYR A 225 -8.10 4.98 -8.85
CA TYR A 225 -8.48 5.51 -10.17
C TYR A 225 -7.60 4.89 -11.25
N VAL A 226 -8.03 4.99 -12.48
CA VAL A 226 -7.32 4.53 -13.68
C VAL A 226 -7.24 5.66 -14.69
N ARG A 227 -6.09 5.76 -15.40
CA ARG A 227 -5.84 6.74 -16.46
C ARG A 227 -5.58 6.01 -17.79
N PRO A 228 -6.63 5.51 -18.45
CA PRO A 228 -6.51 4.65 -19.64
C PRO A 228 -5.90 5.38 -20.84
N GLU A 229 -5.95 6.70 -20.87
CA GLU A 229 -5.31 7.53 -21.89
C GLU A 229 -3.78 7.41 -21.88
N SER A 230 -3.18 6.99 -20.77
CA SER A 230 -1.73 6.80 -20.69
C SER A 230 -1.29 5.45 -21.25
N ALA A 231 -0.24 5.43 -22.07
CA ALA A 231 0.25 4.21 -22.72
C ALA A 231 0.51 3.01 -21.78
N PRO A 232 1.17 3.18 -20.59
CA PRO A 232 1.41 2.05 -19.69
C PRO A 232 0.13 1.46 -19.08
N VAL A 233 -0.91 2.27 -18.91
CA VAL A 233 -2.21 1.81 -18.41
C VAL A 233 -3.01 1.14 -19.52
N ARG A 234 -2.97 1.71 -20.72
CA ARG A 234 -3.61 1.14 -21.90
C ARG A 234 -3.11 -0.29 -22.19
N ASP A 235 -1.78 -0.51 -22.18
CA ASP A 235 -1.19 -1.86 -22.33
C ASP A 235 -1.72 -2.84 -21.28
N LEU A 236 -1.84 -2.40 -20.01
CA LEU A 236 -2.37 -3.26 -18.95
C LEU A 236 -3.85 -3.60 -19.16
N ILE A 237 -4.67 -2.61 -19.54
CA ILE A 237 -6.10 -2.82 -19.85
C ILE A 237 -6.26 -3.76 -21.05
N GLU A 238 -5.46 -3.61 -22.11
CA GLU A 238 -5.47 -4.51 -23.26
C GLU A 238 -5.11 -5.96 -22.89
N ARG A 239 -4.19 -6.15 -21.95
CA ARG A 239 -3.87 -7.49 -21.45
C ARG A 239 -5.02 -8.10 -20.64
N MET A 240 -5.72 -7.30 -19.85
CA MET A 240 -6.94 -7.72 -19.16
C MET A 240 -8.04 -8.05 -20.16
N THR A 241 -8.21 -7.25 -21.19
CA THR A 241 -9.15 -7.50 -22.31
C THR A 241 -8.85 -8.84 -23.01
N ARG A 242 -7.58 -9.07 -23.36
CA ARG A 242 -7.14 -10.36 -23.94
C ARG A 242 -7.35 -11.54 -22.99
N ALA A 243 -7.16 -11.33 -21.68
CA ALA A 243 -7.47 -12.37 -20.69
C ALA A 243 -8.97 -12.67 -20.64
N SER A 244 -9.83 -11.64 -20.64
CA SER A 244 -11.27 -11.79 -20.71
C SER A 244 -11.71 -12.55 -21.97
N SER A 245 -11.15 -12.21 -23.14
CA SER A 245 -11.44 -12.90 -24.40
C SER A 245 -11.03 -14.37 -24.41
N ARG A 246 -10.11 -14.79 -23.52
CA ARG A 246 -9.75 -16.20 -23.31
C ARG A 246 -10.67 -16.90 -22.27
N GLY A 247 -11.72 -16.25 -21.77
CA GLY A 247 -12.64 -16.80 -20.79
C GLY A 247 -12.19 -16.61 -19.33
N VAL A 248 -11.17 -15.79 -19.07
CA VAL A 248 -10.76 -15.45 -17.70
C VAL A 248 -11.81 -14.50 -17.10
N ALA A 249 -12.29 -14.78 -15.90
CA ALA A 249 -13.20 -13.90 -15.17
C ALA A 249 -12.45 -12.64 -14.72
N CYS A 250 -12.54 -11.57 -15.51
CA CYS A 250 -11.88 -10.29 -15.26
C CYS A 250 -12.86 -9.29 -14.66
N ALA A 251 -12.40 -8.53 -13.65
CA ALA A 251 -13.16 -7.40 -13.12
C ALA A 251 -12.23 -6.36 -12.49
N LEU A 252 -12.64 -5.08 -12.51
CA LEU A 252 -11.91 -3.95 -11.97
C LEU A 252 -12.78 -3.14 -11.02
N LEU A 253 -12.30 -2.96 -9.79
CA LEU A 253 -12.93 -2.14 -8.76
C LEU A 253 -12.17 -0.82 -8.61
N LEU A 254 -12.83 0.29 -8.88
CA LEU A 254 -12.29 1.64 -8.66
C LEU A 254 -12.62 2.11 -7.25
N GLY A 255 -11.67 2.74 -6.59
CA GLY A 255 -11.85 3.27 -5.25
C GLY A 255 -12.62 4.59 -5.17
N GLY A 256 -12.69 5.32 -6.27
CA GLY A 256 -13.35 6.62 -6.37
C GLY A 256 -14.15 6.77 -7.65
N VAL A 257 -14.71 7.96 -7.85
CA VAL A 257 -15.41 8.32 -9.09
C VAL A 257 -14.39 8.41 -10.22
N PRO A 258 -14.61 7.73 -11.36
CA PRO A 258 -13.75 7.89 -12.53
C PRO A 258 -13.85 9.31 -13.09
N ASP A 259 -12.79 9.74 -13.75
CA ASP A 259 -12.82 10.96 -14.55
C ASP A 259 -13.90 10.83 -15.63
N PRO A 260 -14.78 11.82 -15.81
CA PRO A 260 -15.84 11.77 -16.83
C PRO A 260 -15.32 11.43 -18.23
N SER A 261 -14.13 11.92 -18.60
CA SER A 261 -13.52 11.63 -19.91
C SER A 261 -13.16 10.16 -20.13
N ASN A 262 -13.13 9.35 -19.08
CA ASN A 262 -12.76 7.94 -19.12
C ASN A 262 -13.97 6.99 -18.99
N VAL A 263 -15.16 7.51 -18.68
CA VAL A 263 -16.35 6.70 -18.38
C VAL A 263 -16.75 5.84 -19.56
N GLU A 264 -16.90 6.41 -20.75
CA GLU A 264 -17.28 5.66 -21.96
C GLU A 264 -16.29 4.51 -22.24
N HIS A 265 -15.00 4.79 -22.14
CA HIS A 265 -13.97 3.76 -22.33
C HIS A 265 -14.09 2.63 -21.30
N LEU A 266 -14.30 2.97 -20.04
CA LEU A 266 -14.42 1.98 -18.96
C LEU A 266 -15.67 1.11 -19.09
N VAL A 267 -16.78 1.69 -19.53
CA VAL A 267 -18.05 0.97 -19.75
C VAL A 267 -17.96 0.07 -20.99
N SER A 268 -17.19 0.45 -22.01
CA SER A 268 -16.99 -0.35 -23.22
C SER A 268 -16.08 -1.58 -23.05
N LEU A 269 -15.43 -1.74 -21.91
CA LEU A 269 -14.53 -2.88 -21.67
C LEU A 269 -15.29 -4.21 -21.64
N PRO A 270 -14.71 -5.32 -22.15
CA PRO A 270 -15.37 -6.63 -22.18
C PRO A 270 -15.35 -7.34 -20.82
N PHE A 271 -15.13 -6.61 -19.75
CA PHE A 271 -15.19 -7.08 -18.37
C PHE A 271 -15.79 -6.01 -17.45
N ALA A 272 -16.36 -6.45 -16.34
CA ALA A 272 -17.08 -5.55 -15.46
C ALA A 272 -16.13 -4.57 -14.74
N VAL A 273 -16.50 -3.28 -14.75
CA VAL A 273 -15.89 -2.20 -13.98
C VAL A 273 -16.94 -1.60 -13.04
N ARG A 274 -16.63 -1.49 -11.77
CA ARG A 274 -17.47 -0.84 -10.76
C ARG A 274 -16.65 0.14 -9.94
N ARG A 275 -17.31 1.08 -9.28
CA ARG A 275 -16.68 1.95 -8.29
C ARG A 275 -17.20 1.68 -6.89
N MET A 276 -16.36 1.87 -5.88
CA MET A 276 -16.82 1.78 -4.49
C MET A 276 -17.90 2.82 -4.21
N ASP A 277 -18.88 2.42 -3.43
CA ASP A 277 -19.94 3.32 -2.98
C ASP A 277 -19.37 4.27 -1.90
N PRO A 278 -19.36 5.60 -2.15
CA PRO A 278 -18.81 6.57 -1.20
C PRO A 278 -19.62 6.68 0.10
N SER A 279 -20.87 6.22 0.11
CA SER A 279 -21.69 6.16 1.32
C SER A 279 -21.25 5.05 2.28
N ARG A 280 -20.50 4.06 1.78
CA ARG A 280 -20.08 2.87 2.55
C ARG A 280 -18.60 2.83 2.89
N SER A 281 -17.80 3.66 2.27
CA SER A 281 -16.35 3.74 2.51
C SER A 281 -15.88 5.17 2.37
N THR A 282 -14.99 5.60 3.25
CA THR A 282 -14.39 6.93 3.15
C THR A 282 -13.63 7.09 1.83
N SER A 283 -12.96 6.05 1.36
CA SER A 283 -12.27 5.98 0.07
C SER A 283 -11.77 4.56 -0.18
N GLY A 284 -11.80 4.11 -1.42
CA GLY A 284 -11.07 2.93 -1.86
C GLY A 284 -9.70 3.34 -2.38
N HIS A 285 -8.63 2.97 -1.69
CA HIS A 285 -7.29 3.38 -2.11
C HIS A 285 -6.33 2.20 -2.31
N ALA A 286 -6.81 0.97 -2.18
CA ALA A 286 -6.04 -0.23 -2.47
C ALA A 286 -5.57 -0.25 -3.94
N LYS A 287 -4.35 -0.75 -4.18
CA LYS A 287 -3.77 -0.98 -5.50
C LYS A 287 -3.25 -2.40 -5.54
N GLY A 288 -4.07 -3.30 -6.05
CA GLY A 288 -3.74 -4.71 -6.05
C GLY A 288 -4.35 -5.47 -7.22
N LEU A 289 -3.73 -6.61 -7.52
CA LEU A 289 -4.19 -7.52 -8.54
C LEU A 289 -4.14 -8.95 -8.00
N VAL A 290 -5.28 -9.62 -8.00
CA VAL A 290 -5.36 -11.06 -7.75
C VAL A 290 -5.48 -11.78 -9.08
N ALA A 291 -4.54 -12.67 -9.37
CA ALA A 291 -4.54 -13.53 -10.54
C ALA A 291 -4.46 -15.00 -10.09
N ASP A 292 -5.53 -15.74 -10.25
CA ASP A 292 -5.63 -17.15 -9.83
C ASP A 292 -5.18 -17.39 -8.38
N GLY A 293 -4.02 -18.00 -8.18
CA GLY A 293 -3.41 -18.29 -6.88
C GLY A 293 -2.30 -17.33 -6.48
N ALA A 294 -2.16 -16.20 -7.16
CA ALA A 294 -1.17 -15.16 -6.86
C ALA A 294 -1.84 -13.81 -6.56
N VAL A 295 -1.15 -12.98 -5.79
CA VAL A 295 -1.56 -11.60 -5.54
C VAL A 295 -0.36 -10.66 -5.60
N LEU A 296 -0.56 -9.48 -6.16
CA LEU A 296 0.36 -8.34 -6.10
C LEU A 296 -0.29 -7.23 -5.29
N ILE A 297 0.39 -6.78 -4.25
CA ILE A 297 0.04 -5.60 -3.46
C ILE A 297 1.04 -4.52 -3.83
N SER A 298 0.59 -3.36 -4.29
CA SER A 298 1.45 -2.31 -4.83
C SER A 298 1.10 -0.93 -4.28
N SER A 299 2.09 -0.06 -4.25
CA SER A 299 1.87 1.36 -4.03
C SER A 299 1.40 2.11 -5.30
N ALA A 300 1.62 1.54 -6.49
CA ALA A 300 1.44 2.20 -7.78
C ALA A 300 -0.03 2.40 -8.15
N ASN A 301 -0.42 3.64 -8.38
CA ASN A 301 -1.67 3.95 -9.07
C ASN A 301 -1.56 3.58 -10.57
N TRP A 302 -2.69 3.25 -11.20
CA TRP A 302 -2.71 3.01 -12.65
C TRP A 302 -2.78 4.32 -13.42
N SER A 303 -1.64 4.98 -13.49
CA SER A 303 -1.39 6.23 -14.18
C SER A 303 -0.02 6.20 -14.85
N ALA A 304 0.28 7.16 -15.72
CA ALA A 304 1.59 7.27 -16.35
C ALA A 304 2.72 7.27 -15.31
N MET A 305 2.65 8.16 -14.34
CA MET A 305 3.69 8.30 -13.31
C MET A 305 3.77 7.07 -12.39
N GLY A 306 2.65 6.52 -11.96
CA GLY A 306 2.62 5.34 -11.09
C GLY A 306 3.18 4.08 -11.75
N LEU A 307 3.00 3.92 -13.07
CA LEU A 307 3.46 2.75 -13.83
C LEU A 307 4.75 3.02 -14.64
N SER A 308 5.44 4.14 -14.44
CA SER A 308 6.71 4.44 -15.12
C SER A 308 7.68 5.27 -14.29
N GLY A 309 7.27 6.44 -13.80
CA GLY A 309 8.19 7.47 -13.30
C GLY A 309 8.41 7.49 -11.79
N ASN A 310 7.40 7.17 -11.00
CA ASN A 310 7.50 7.22 -9.54
C ASN A 310 8.38 6.09 -8.97
N TRP A 311 8.97 6.35 -7.80
CA TRP A 311 9.48 5.29 -6.97
C TRP A 311 8.32 4.56 -6.29
N GLU A 312 8.03 3.37 -6.78
CA GLU A 312 6.93 2.52 -6.32
C GLU A 312 7.47 1.18 -5.83
N VAL A 313 6.70 0.52 -4.98
CA VAL A 313 7.03 -0.83 -4.50
C VAL A 313 5.82 -1.74 -4.57
N ALA A 314 6.08 -3.02 -4.82
CA ALA A 314 5.07 -4.05 -4.70
C ALA A 314 5.65 -5.33 -4.10
N LEU A 315 4.79 -6.11 -3.44
CA LEU A 315 5.11 -7.47 -3.02
C LEU A 315 4.19 -8.44 -3.76
N ARG A 316 4.80 -9.34 -4.53
CA ARG A 316 4.11 -10.44 -5.18
C ARG A 316 4.18 -11.68 -4.31
N VAL A 317 3.02 -12.27 -4.04
CA VAL A 317 2.89 -13.50 -3.25
C VAL A 317 2.18 -14.56 -4.09
N GLU A 318 2.86 -15.66 -4.39
CA GLU A 318 2.26 -16.83 -5.03
C GLU A 318 1.85 -17.83 -3.95
N HIS A 319 0.62 -17.69 -3.48
CA HIS A 319 0.02 -18.57 -2.48
C HIS A 319 -1.50 -18.50 -2.56
N ALA A 320 -2.14 -19.65 -2.74
CA ALA A 320 -3.59 -19.73 -2.94
C ALA A 320 -4.40 -19.12 -1.78
N GLY A 321 -3.97 -19.32 -0.53
CA GLY A 321 -4.61 -18.74 0.66
C GLY A 321 -4.49 -17.21 0.70
N ALA A 322 -3.33 -16.65 0.39
CA ALA A 322 -3.14 -15.20 0.31
C ALA A 322 -4.00 -14.59 -0.81
N ALA A 323 -3.99 -15.19 -2.00
CA ALA A 323 -4.84 -14.77 -3.11
C ALA A 323 -6.34 -14.87 -2.76
N ALA A 324 -6.75 -15.94 -2.06
CA ALA A 324 -8.12 -16.11 -1.60
C ALA A 324 -8.54 -15.05 -0.56
N TYR A 325 -7.64 -14.70 0.36
CA TYR A 325 -7.88 -13.66 1.37
C TYR A 325 -8.19 -12.29 0.73
N TYR A 326 -7.35 -11.83 -0.19
CA TYR A 326 -7.58 -10.55 -0.88
C TYR A 326 -8.75 -10.63 -1.87
N ALA A 327 -8.97 -11.77 -2.53
CA ALA A 327 -10.14 -11.97 -3.38
C ALA A 327 -11.46 -11.94 -2.59
N ALA A 328 -11.46 -12.44 -1.35
CA ALA A 328 -12.64 -12.36 -0.48
C ALA A 328 -12.92 -10.93 -0.02
N ALA A 329 -11.87 -10.16 0.31
CA ALA A 329 -12.01 -8.74 0.61
C ALA A 329 -12.53 -7.96 -0.61
N TRP A 330 -11.93 -8.18 -1.77
CA TRP A 330 -12.34 -7.58 -3.03
C TRP A 330 -13.81 -7.88 -3.37
N ARG A 331 -14.27 -9.13 -3.19
CA ARG A 331 -15.67 -9.51 -3.44
C ARG A 331 -16.64 -8.79 -2.52
N ARG A 332 -16.34 -8.66 -1.23
CA ARG A 332 -17.19 -7.89 -0.29
C ARG A 332 -17.33 -6.43 -0.71
N ASP A 333 -16.23 -5.82 -1.14
CA ASP A 333 -16.25 -4.45 -1.62
C ASP A 333 -17.01 -4.37 -2.97
N TRP A 334 -16.90 -5.39 -3.83
CA TRP A 334 -17.61 -5.50 -5.10
C TRP A 334 -19.12 -5.67 -4.96
N GLU A 335 -19.57 -6.45 -3.98
CA GLU A 335 -21.01 -6.69 -3.72
C GLU A 335 -21.77 -5.40 -3.39
N THR A 336 -21.08 -4.43 -2.80
CA THR A 336 -21.66 -3.12 -2.46
C THR A 336 -21.25 -2.02 -3.44
N ALA A 337 -20.42 -2.33 -4.42
CA ALA A 337 -19.97 -1.37 -5.42
C ALA A 337 -21.08 -1.04 -6.42
N ILE A 338 -21.08 0.22 -6.87
CA ILE A 338 -22.05 0.71 -7.83
C ILE A 338 -21.48 0.66 -9.26
N PRO A 339 -22.32 0.35 -10.27
CA PRO A 339 -21.92 0.42 -11.66
C PRO A 339 -21.38 1.82 -12.03
N ILE A 340 -20.56 1.87 -13.07
CA ILE A 340 -20.21 3.12 -13.74
C ILE A 340 -21.26 3.33 -14.82
N GLU A 341 -21.93 4.46 -14.77
CA GLU A 341 -22.96 4.86 -15.72
C GLU A 341 -22.42 5.99 -16.61
N VAL A 342 -22.82 5.96 -17.90
CA VAL A 342 -22.49 7.00 -18.90
C VAL A 342 -23.35 8.22 -18.65
#